data_2e6bf9d71c2827e224e0af165d278f75
#
_entry.id   2e6bf9d71c2827e224e0af165d278f75
#
_cell.length_a   1.000
_cell.length_b   1.000
_cell.length_c   1.000
_cell.angle_alpha   90.00
_cell.angle_beta   90.00
_cell.angle_gamma   90.00
#
_symmetry.space_group_name_H-M   'P 1'
#
loop_
_entity.id
_entity.type
_entity.pdbx_description
1 polymer ?
#
loop_
_entity_poly.entity_id
_entity_poly.type
_entity_poly.pdbx_seq_one_letter_code
_entity_poly.pdbx_strand_id
1 'polypeptide(L)'
;MSPYDRRTFLKFGAALPLALQSLNARSASSSEAKAPPKRMIFICNSLGFYEPNFFPAKRGDLASSRYLKELAVKEKMTVFQNLFHPGMDTSNHDSEKSFLTGMPSPEATNFVNSISLDQVLAREMGGDTRFPFLSFSIYDRGWGCSWNDRGVAIPPMHDERAIFDKLFGEEDLSAKQRQIGNDQQIVKSLYRDMAQLKKRGGDQEKIDSYRTVIAELEAQLAHEEFWLKAQKPKVPDSLSDDQEFVFSTKVSNLFELAKLAFQTDSTRVITVSLDWIYGAISVPGATGGWHTLSHHGGKAGVLAKLSRIEIDIVKHLNKFLSELDGVQENGGTLLDHTTVVIGSNFGDASNHTCNNLPTIVAGGGYRHQGHTVLKGATPLCNLYLELLHRHGVDAAGFGSSEENMELLTG
;
A
#
# COMPACT_ATOMS: atom_id res chain seq x y z
N MET A 1 -12.17 27.57 -11.45
CA MET A 1 -10.75 27.75 -11.06
C MET A 1 -10.53 26.75 -9.93
N SER A 2 -9.76 25.69 -10.19
CA SER A 2 -9.49 24.65 -9.18
C SER A 2 -8.58 25.22 -8.09
N PRO A 3 -8.87 25.01 -6.80
CA PRO A 3 -8.04 25.48 -5.70
C PRO A 3 -6.72 24.70 -5.52
N TYR A 4 -6.42 23.77 -6.38
CA TYR A 4 -5.21 22.92 -6.28
C TYR A 4 -4.10 23.51 -7.15
N ASP A 5 -3.29 24.40 -6.58
CA ASP A 5 -2.12 24.98 -7.25
C ASP A 5 -0.95 23.99 -7.17
N ARG A 6 -0.38 23.67 -8.37
CA ARG A 6 0.85 22.86 -8.53
C ARG A 6 2.04 23.34 -7.69
N ARG A 7 2.03 24.58 -7.20
CA ARG A 7 3.12 25.17 -6.41
C ARG A 7 3.20 24.64 -4.98
N THR A 8 2.11 24.09 -4.43
CA THR A 8 2.12 23.51 -3.07
C THR A 8 2.86 22.17 -3.05
N PHE A 9 2.91 21.45 -4.19
CA PHE A 9 3.61 20.17 -4.32
C PHE A 9 5.13 20.28 -4.47
N LEU A 10 5.64 21.42 -4.93
CA LEU A 10 7.09 21.61 -5.18
C LEU A 10 7.93 21.84 -3.90
N LYS A 11 7.31 21.98 -2.73
CA LYS A 11 8.03 22.12 -1.46
C LYS A 11 8.65 20.82 -0.93
N PHE A 12 8.29 19.67 -1.47
CA PHE A 12 8.84 18.36 -1.06
C PHE A 12 10.15 17.96 -1.77
N GLY A 13 10.63 18.75 -2.73
CA GLY A 13 11.82 18.41 -3.53
C GLY A 13 13.18 18.65 -2.87
N ALA A 14 13.25 19.13 -1.62
CA ALA A 14 14.51 19.57 -1.02
C ALA A 14 15.14 18.62 0.02
N ALA A 15 14.52 17.48 0.34
CA ALA A 15 14.94 16.61 1.46
C ALA A 15 15.82 15.40 1.08
N LEU A 16 16.24 15.26 -0.17
CA LEU A 16 16.98 14.08 -0.63
C LEU A 16 18.49 13.98 -0.28
N PRO A 17 19.22 15.01 0.17
CA PRO A 17 20.64 14.82 0.50
C PRO A 17 20.91 14.08 1.82
N LEU A 18 19.93 13.92 2.72
CA LEU A 18 20.17 13.38 4.06
C LEU A 18 20.17 11.85 4.14
N ALA A 19 19.47 11.14 3.25
CA ALA A 19 19.42 9.68 3.27
C ALA A 19 20.77 9.01 2.90
N LEU A 20 21.60 9.66 2.11
CA LEU A 20 22.94 9.13 1.73
C LEU A 20 23.98 9.27 2.84
N GLN A 21 23.81 10.18 3.80
CA GLN A 21 24.73 10.32 4.94
C GLN A 21 24.56 9.23 6.00
N SER A 22 23.37 8.59 6.07
CA SER A 22 23.12 7.53 7.05
C SER A 22 23.73 6.17 6.68
N LEU A 23 24.04 5.93 5.41
CA LEU A 23 24.63 4.67 4.96
C LEU A 23 26.11 4.51 5.35
N ASN A 24 26.86 5.60 5.56
CA ASN A 24 28.28 5.55 5.92
C ASN A 24 28.57 5.52 7.43
N ALA A 25 27.56 5.65 8.29
CA ALA A 25 27.75 5.78 9.74
C ALA A 25 27.47 4.50 10.55
N ARG A 26 27.16 3.37 9.91
CA ARG A 26 26.72 2.14 10.61
C ARG A 26 27.71 1.00 10.66
N SER A 27 29.00 1.29 10.79
CA SER A 27 29.96 0.30 11.30
C SER A 27 30.30 0.62 12.76
N ALA A 28 29.82 -0.25 13.65
CA ALA A 28 30.22 -0.38 15.05
C ALA A 28 29.85 0.76 16.03
N SER A 29 28.76 0.58 16.79
CA SER A 29 28.81 0.82 18.25
C SER A 29 27.56 0.31 18.96
N SER A 30 27.75 -0.36 20.10
CA SER A 30 26.89 -0.57 21.27
C SER A 30 25.60 -1.38 21.11
N SER A 31 25.49 -2.41 21.96
CA SER A 31 24.37 -3.32 22.19
C SER A 31 23.19 -2.67 22.93
N GLU A 32 22.68 -1.55 22.45
CA GLU A 32 21.32 -1.14 22.78
C GLU A 32 20.38 -1.89 21.82
N ALA A 33 19.41 -2.62 22.37
CA ALA A 33 18.38 -3.31 21.60
C ALA A 33 17.68 -2.26 20.74
N LYS A 34 17.97 -2.28 19.42
CA LYS A 34 17.38 -1.35 18.47
C LYS A 34 15.86 -1.56 18.47
N ALA A 35 15.09 -0.49 18.56
CA ALA A 35 13.64 -0.57 18.45
C ALA A 35 13.24 -1.32 17.16
N PRO A 36 12.22 -2.18 17.22
CA PRO A 36 11.76 -2.91 16.05
C PRO A 36 11.34 -1.93 14.95
N PRO A 37 11.56 -2.30 13.67
CA PRO A 37 11.22 -1.43 12.57
C PRO A 37 9.70 -1.30 12.44
N LYS A 38 9.21 -0.08 12.23
CA LYS A 38 7.81 0.15 11.86
C LYS A 38 7.57 -0.32 10.42
N ARG A 39 6.42 -0.92 10.19
CA ARG A 39 6.00 -1.42 8.88
C ARG A 39 4.60 -0.94 8.53
N MET A 40 4.30 -0.89 7.23
CA MET A 40 2.99 -0.49 6.72
C MET A 40 2.56 -1.43 5.60
N ILE A 41 1.31 -1.89 5.66
CA ILE A 41 0.66 -2.57 4.54
C ILE A 41 -0.71 -1.96 4.26
N PHE A 42 -0.98 -1.71 2.98
CA PHE A 42 -2.27 -1.25 2.48
C PHE A 42 -2.93 -2.36 1.69
N ILE A 43 -4.16 -2.71 2.05
CA ILE A 43 -4.95 -3.74 1.40
C ILE A 43 -6.20 -3.08 0.83
N CYS A 44 -6.25 -2.98 -0.51
CA CYS A 44 -7.41 -2.45 -1.23
C CYS A 44 -8.35 -3.58 -1.60
N ASN A 45 -9.56 -3.58 -1.02
CA ASN A 45 -10.65 -4.46 -1.42
C ASN A 45 -11.50 -3.77 -2.49
N SER A 46 -11.23 -4.05 -3.75
CA SER A 46 -11.66 -3.27 -4.92
C SER A 46 -13.16 -2.98 -5.00
N LEU A 47 -14.00 -3.94 -4.62
CA LEU A 47 -15.46 -3.79 -4.65
C LEU A 47 -16.07 -3.42 -3.29
N GLY A 48 -15.25 -3.07 -2.32
CA GLY A 48 -15.71 -2.72 -0.98
C GLY A 48 -16.34 -3.88 -0.24
N PHE A 49 -17.19 -3.52 0.70
CA PHE A 49 -18.00 -4.44 1.49
C PHE A 49 -19.43 -3.95 1.53
N TYR A 50 -20.39 -4.86 1.57
CA TYR A 50 -21.78 -4.51 1.77
C TYR A 50 -21.97 -3.82 3.13
N GLU A 51 -22.20 -2.52 3.10
CA GLU A 51 -22.21 -1.61 4.25
C GLU A 51 -23.00 -2.13 5.45
N PRO A 52 -24.28 -2.60 5.31
CA PRO A 52 -25.07 -3.06 6.44
C PRO A 52 -24.51 -4.30 7.15
N ASN A 53 -23.63 -5.05 6.51
CA ASN A 53 -22.96 -6.21 7.10
C ASN A 53 -21.56 -5.88 7.63
N PHE A 54 -20.94 -4.84 7.10
CA PHE A 54 -19.57 -4.44 7.45
C PHE A 54 -19.55 -3.57 8.71
N PHE A 55 -20.31 -2.46 8.72
CA PHE A 55 -20.30 -1.59 9.88
C PHE A 55 -21.05 -2.21 11.07
N PRO A 56 -20.52 -2.05 12.30
CA PRO A 56 -21.17 -2.50 13.51
C PRO A 56 -22.54 -1.83 13.72
N ALA A 57 -23.55 -2.61 14.06
CA ALA A 57 -24.88 -2.08 14.41
C ALA A 57 -24.86 -1.25 15.70
N LYS A 58 -23.88 -1.50 16.58
CA LYS A 58 -23.64 -0.75 17.81
C LYS A 58 -22.28 -0.06 17.73
N ARG A 59 -22.27 1.26 17.90
CA ARG A 59 -21.03 2.04 17.94
C ARG A 59 -20.06 1.47 18.97
N GLY A 60 -18.79 1.31 18.58
CA GLY A 60 -17.72 0.78 19.43
C GLY A 60 -17.68 -0.75 19.56
N ASP A 61 -18.74 -1.46 19.14
CA ASP A 61 -18.85 -2.92 19.30
C ASP A 61 -18.67 -3.66 17.97
N LEU A 62 -17.43 -4.03 17.64
CA LEU A 62 -17.12 -4.80 16.43
C LEU A 62 -17.83 -6.16 16.38
N ALA A 63 -18.19 -6.74 17.52
CA ALA A 63 -18.91 -8.00 17.57
C ALA A 63 -20.34 -7.88 17.03
N SER A 64 -20.89 -6.67 16.94
CA SER A 64 -22.19 -6.42 16.33
C SER A 64 -22.17 -6.35 14.79
N SER A 65 -20.99 -6.34 14.15
CA SER A 65 -20.84 -6.47 12.69
C SER A 65 -21.00 -7.93 12.27
N ARG A 66 -21.70 -8.18 11.18
CA ARG A 66 -21.80 -9.52 10.60
C ARG A 66 -20.46 -10.05 10.08
N TYR A 67 -19.61 -9.17 9.54
CA TYR A 67 -18.31 -9.55 8.97
C TYR A 67 -17.20 -9.51 10.00
N LEU A 68 -17.14 -8.47 10.82
CA LEU A 68 -15.98 -8.22 11.69
C LEU A 68 -16.05 -8.97 13.04
N LYS A 69 -17.21 -9.56 13.38
CA LYS A 69 -17.40 -10.28 14.65
C LYS A 69 -16.44 -11.46 14.86
N GLU A 70 -16.00 -12.08 13.76
CA GLU A 70 -15.11 -13.26 13.78
C GLU A 70 -13.62 -12.89 13.80
N LEU A 71 -13.27 -11.59 13.71
CA LEU A 71 -11.87 -11.16 13.77
C LEU A 71 -11.30 -11.42 15.16
N ALA A 72 -10.12 -12.05 15.22
CA ALA A 72 -9.49 -12.44 16.48
C ALA A 72 -8.84 -11.26 17.21
N VAL A 73 -8.33 -10.27 16.47
CA VAL A 73 -7.53 -9.14 16.99
C VAL A 73 -8.34 -7.84 17.12
N LYS A 74 -9.61 -7.93 17.50
CA LYS A 74 -10.53 -6.77 17.56
C LYS A 74 -10.04 -5.64 18.46
N GLU A 75 -9.33 -5.96 19.53
CA GLU A 75 -8.74 -4.98 20.46
C GLU A 75 -7.55 -4.22 19.84
N LYS A 76 -6.96 -4.76 18.77
CA LYS A 76 -5.87 -4.13 18.01
C LYS A 76 -6.35 -3.50 16.71
N MET A 77 -7.59 -3.03 16.64
CA MET A 77 -8.11 -2.42 15.42
C MET A 77 -9.12 -1.30 15.66
N THR A 78 -9.14 -0.37 14.73
CA THR A 78 -10.13 0.71 14.63
C THR A 78 -10.79 0.66 13.27
N VAL A 79 -12.12 0.62 13.25
CA VAL A 79 -12.94 0.70 12.04
C VAL A 79 -13.51 2.11 11.97
N PHE A 80 -13.20 2.81 10.89
CA PHE A 80 -13.67 4.18 10.66
C PHE A 80 -14.93 4.16 9.78
N GLN A 81 -15.91 4.96 10.16
CA GLN A 81 -17.13 5.22 9.40
C GLN A 81 -17.23 6.71 9.07
N ASN A 82 -17.83 7.04 7.92
CA ASN A 82 -17.97 8.39 7.34
C ASN A 82 -16.69 8.95 6.70
N LEU A 83 -15.74 8.08 6.29
CA LEU A 83 -14.63 8.50 5.44
C LEU A 83 -15.08 8.62 3.97
N PHE A 84 -14.49 9.58 3.23
CA PHE A 84 -14.77 9.78 1.81
C PHE A 84 -13.59 10.42 1.08
N HIS A 85 -13.66 10.50 -0.25
CA HIS A 85 -12.74 11.32 -1.04
C HIS A 85 -13.45 12.57 -1.55
N PRO A 86 -13.04 13.79 -1.18
CA PRO A 86 -13.59 15.03 -1.69
C PRO A 86 -13.58 15.10 -3.22
N GLY A 87 -14.71 15.49 -3.82
CA GLY A 87 -14.85 15.55 -5.28
C GLY A 87 -15.04 14.20 -5.98
N MET A 88 -15.37 13.13 -5.22
CA MET A 88 -15.56 11.79 -5.75
C MET A 88 -16.79 11.14 -5.11
N ASP A 89 -17.99 11.64 -5.46
CA ASP A 89 -19.24 11.07 -4.94
C ASP A 89 -19.56 9.71 -5.53
N THR A 90 -19.30 9.55 -6.83
CA THR A 90 -19.42 8.30 -7.58
C THR A 90 -18.23 8.15 -8.52
N SER A 91 -17.89 6.92 -8.86
CA SER A 91 -16.85 6.62 -9.84
C SER A 91 -17.14 5.29 -10.52
N ASN A 92 -16.30 4.89 -11.47
CA ASN A 92 -16.28 3.54 -12.03
C ASN A 92 -15.23 2.68 -11.32
N HIS A 93 -14.92 1.49 -11.86
CA HIS A 93 -13.90 0.59 -11.31
C HIS A 93 -12.46 1.09 -11.42
N ASP A 94 -12.24 2.29 -11.96
CA ASP A 94 -10.97 2.99 -11.91
C ASP A 94 -10.75 3.71 -10.55
N SER A 95 -11.76 3.74 -9.69
CA SER A 95 -11.71 4.38 -8.37
C SER A 95 -10.51 3.95 -7.51
N GLU A 96 -10.02 2.71 -7.67
CA GLU A 96 -8.84 2.21 -6.98
C GLU A 96 -7.57 3.03 -7.25
N LYS A 97 -7.46 3.70 -8.41
CA LYS A 97 -6.36 4.60 -8.72
C LYS A 97 -6.23 5.73 -7.69
N SER A 98 -7.34 6.07 -7.04
CA SER A 98 -7.42 7.13 -6.02
C SER A 98 -7.25 6.62 -4.60
N PHE A 99 -7.21 5.31 -4.36
CA PHE A 99 -7.20 4.72 -3.02
C PHE A 99 -6.11 5.31 -2.13
N LEU A 100 -4.86 5.35 -2.60
CA LEU A 100 -3.73 5.86 -1.82
C LEU A 100 -3.29 7.28 -2.22
N THR A 101 -4.07 7.98 -3.04
CA THR A 101 -3.72 9.34 -3.49
C THR A 101 -4.78 10.38 -3.14
N GLY A 102 -6.04 9.97 -3.00
CA GLY A 102 -7.18 10.88 -2.81
C GLY A 102 -7.48 11.79 -4.00
N MET A 103 -6.91 11.51 -5.19
CA MET A 103 -7.13 12.32 -6.38
C MET A 103 -8.52 12.06 -6.97
N PRO A 104 -9.33 13.09 -7.25
CA PRO A 104 -10.67 12.92 -7.78
C PRO A 104 -10.67 12.55 -9.28
N SER A 105 -11.80 12.00 -9.74
CA SER A 105 -12.10 11.70 -11.16
C SER A 105 -11.11 10.74 -11.84
N PRO A 106 -10.79 9.58 -11.24
CA PRO A 106 -9.84 8.60 -11.80
C PRO A 106 -10.28 8.01 -13.14
N GLU A 107 -11.54 8.14 -13.50
CA GLU A 107 -12.15 7.70 -14.76
C GLU A 107 -11.94 8.71 -15.91
N ALA A 108 -11.51 9.93 -15.64
CA ALA A 108 -11.36 10.96 -16.65
C ALA A 108 -10.21 10.62 -17.61
N THR A 109 -10.42 10.85 -18.90
CA THR A 109 -9.43 10.57 -19.96
C THR A 109 -8.12 11.38 -19.80
N ASN A 110 -8.20 12.53 -19.13
CA ASN A 110 -7.06 13.38 -18.82
C ASN A 110 -6.64 13.28 -17.34
N PHE A 111 -7.00 12.20 -16.66
CA PHE A 111 -6.63 11.97 -15.27
C PHE A 111 -5.11 11.97 -15.10
N VAL A 112 -4.64 12.77 -14.20
CA VAL A 112 -3.25 12.80 -13.74
C VAL A 112 -3.25 12.54 -12.26
N ASN A 113 -2.64 11.44 -11.85
CA ASN A 113 -2.55 11.08 -10.45
C ASN A 113 -1.45 11.84 -9.72
N SER A 114 -1.42 11.75 -8.42
CA SER A 114 -0.34 12.25 -7.56
C SER A 114 0.45 11.08 -6.96
N ILE A 115 1.48 11.39 -6.20
CA ILE A 115 2.21 10.38 -5.42
C ILE A 115 1.26 9.69 -4.43
N SER A 116 1.33 8.36 -4.36
CA SER A 116 0.56 7.58 -3.41
C SER A 116 1.24 7.51 -2.03
N LEU A 117 0.44 7.27 -1.00
CA LEU A 117 0.86 7.22 0.40
C LEU A 117 1.99 6.22 0.65
N ASP A 118 1.91 5.04 0.05
CA ASP A 118 2.93 4.00 0.13
C ASP A 118 4.27 4.47 -0.43
N GLN A 119 4.28 5.28 -1.49
CA GLN A 119 5.50 5.81 -2.08
C GLN A 119 6.12 6.94 -1.25
N VAL A 120 5.30 7.74 -0.56
CA VAL A 120 5.81 8.71 0.43
C VAL A 120 6.49 7.97 1.58
N LEU A 121 5.85 6.93 2.11
CA LEU A 121 6.41 6.09 3.18
C LEU A 121 7.65 5.30 2.73
N ALA A 122 7.67 4.80 1.49
CA ALA A 122 8.81 4.08 0.94
C ALA A 122 10.08 4.96 0.84
N ARG A 123 9.92 6.24 0.58
CA ARG A 123 11.04 7.20 0.60
C ARG A 123 11.64 7.36 1.99
N GLU A 124 10.81 7.36 3.01
CA GLU A 124 11.25 7.53 4.40
C GLU A 124 11.78 6.22 5.01
N MET A 125 11.07 5.12 4.80
CA MET A 125 11.30 3.85 5.48
C MET A 125 12.10 2.84 4.65
N GLY A 126 12.10 2.97 3.33
CA GLY A 126 12.59 1.95 2.42
C GLY A 126 14.10 1.90 2.23
N GLY A 127 14.82 2.94 2.67
CA GLY A 127 16.28 3.02 2.49
C GLY A 127 17.08 1.94 3.21
N ASP A 128 16.53 1.41 4.31
CA ASP A 128 17.16 0.37 5.15
C ASP A 128 16.82 -1.06 4.70
N THR A 129 16.01 -1.26 3.67
CA THR A 129 15.53 -2.59 3.22
C THR A 129 15.93 -2.90 1.79
N ARG A 130 15.98 -4.20 1.43
CA ARG A 130 16.32 -4.63 0.06
C ARG A 130 15.35 -4.06 -0.98
N PHE A 131 14.07 -4.02 -0.65
CA PHE A 131 13.03 -3.46 -1.49
C PHE A 131 12.40 -2.27 -0.76
N PRO A 132 12.55 -1.03 -1.25
CA PRO A 132 11.96 0.14 -0.61
C PRO A 132 10.46 -0.01 -0.39
N PHE A 133 9.79 -0.68 -1.31
CA PHE A 133 8.40 -1.12 -1.21
C PHE A 133 8.16 -2.35 -2.08
N LEU A 134 7.03 -3.02 -1.86
CA LEU A 134 6.49 -4.06 -2.72
C LEU A 134 5.02 -3.79 -3.00
N SER A 135 4.59 -4.01 -4.24
CA SER A 135 3.20 -3.87 -4.66
C SER A 135 2.72 -5.18 -5.27
N PHE A 136 1.63 -5.73 -4.71
CA PHE A 136 1.04 -7.00 -5.12
C PHE A 136 -0.40 -6.80 -5.60
N SER A 137 -0.83 -7.64 -6.53
CA SER A 137 -2.22 -7.72 -6.96
C SER A 137 -2.60 -9.17 -7.22
N ILE A 138 -3.87 -9.51 -7.04
CA ILE A 138 -4.38 -10.82 -7.44
C ILE A 138 -4.59 -10.93 -8.95
N TYR A 139 -4.63 -9.83 -9.67
CA TYR A 139 -4.82 -9.77 -11.11
C TYR A 139 -3.94 -8.71 -11.78
N ASP A 140 -3.52 -8.96 -13.02
CA ASP A 140 -2.75 -8.00 -13.81
C ASP A 140 -3.67 -7.03 -14.56
N ARG A 141 -3.69 -5.78 -14.10
CA ARG A 141 -4.33 -4.65 -14.82
C ARG A 141 -3.32 -3.66 -15.39
N GLY A 142 -2.02 -3.94 -15.20
CA GLY A 142 -0.95 -3.00 -15.57
C GLY A 142 -0.84 -1.79 -14.62
N TRP A 143 -1.72 -1.67 -13.64
CA TRP A 143 -1.70 -0.64 -12.59
C TRP A 143 -2.33 -1.18 -11.30
N GLY A 144 -2.06 -0.52 -10.19
CA GLY A 144 -2.61 -0.82 -8.86
C GLY A 144 -2.81 0.47 -8.07
N CYS A 145 -2.62 0.39 -6.75
CA CYS A 145 -2.79 1.54 -5.86
C CYS A 145 -1.54 2.43 -5.76
N SER A 146 -0.38 1.97 -6.28
CA SER A 146 0.91 2.66 -6.14
C SER A 146 1.21 3.57 -7.32
N TRP A 147 1.59 4.82 -7.03
CA TRP A 147 1.84 5.86 -8.04
C TRP A 147 3.05 6.72 -7.62
N ASN A 148 3.95 6.98 -8.55
CA ASN A 148 5.10 7.84 -8.27
C ASN A 148 4.71 9.34 -8.23
N ASP A 149 5.68 10.20 -7.92
CA ASP A 149 5.50 11.66 -7.82
C ASP A 149 5.16 12.36 -9.13
N ARG A 150 5.31 11.67 -10.25
CA ARG A 150 4.93 12.15 -11.60
C ARG A 150 3.55 11.69 -12.03
N GLY A 151 2.82 11.01 -11.14
CA GLY A 151 1.51 10.44 -11.45
C GLY A 151 1.56 9.25 -12.40
N VAL A 152 2.70 8.55 -12.45
CA VAL A 152 2.86 7.32 -13.22
C VAL A 152 2.55 6.12 -12.33
N ALA A 153 1.69 5.22 -12.83
CA ALA A 153 1.37 3.98 -12.12
C ALA A 153 2.60 3.10 -11.96
N ILE A 154 2.73 2.48 -10.81
CA ILE A 154 3.72 1.43 -10.54
C ILE A 154 2.99 0.09 -10.65
N PRO A 155 3.28 -0.72 -11.66
CA PRO A 155 2.61 -2.00 -11.86
C PRO A 155 2.85 -2.94 -10.68
N PRO A 156 1.80 -3.55 -10.09
CA PRO A 156 1.97 -4.53 -9.04
C PRO A 156 2.44 -5.87 -9.61
N MET A 157 3.10 -6.65 -8.80
CA MET A 157 3.40 -8.05 -9.08
C MET A 157 2.16 -8.91 -8.77
N HIS A 158 1.82 -9.84 -9.67
CA HIS A 158 0.64 -10.68 -9.55
C HIS A 158 0.93 -12.19 -9.65
N ASP A 159 2.15 -12.55 -10.00
CA ASP A 159 2.64 -13.92 -10.04
C ASP A 159 3.35 -14.25 -8.73
N GLU A 160 2.78 -15.17 -7.94
CA GLU A 160 3.29 -15.54 -6.62
C GLU A 160 4.69 -16.15 -6.69
N ARG A 161 4.98 -16.91 -7.76
CA ARG A 161 6.30 -17.50 -7.96
C ARG A 161 7.33 -16.42 -8.24
N ALA A 162 7.01 -15.45 -9.09
CA ALA A 162 7.90 -14.33 -9.36
C ALA A 162 8.13 -13.46 -8.11
N ILE A 163 7.11 -13.28 -7.25
CA ILE A 163 7.26 -12.59 -5.96
C ILE A 163 8.20 -13.39 -5.05
N PHE A 164 7.97 -14.69 -4.95
CA PHE A 164 8.81 -15.57 -4.14
C PHE A 164 10.27 -15.57 -4.61
N ASP A 165 10.50 -15.72 -5.91
CA ASP A 165 11.84 -15.71 -6.49
C ASP A 165 12.53 -14.36 -6.31
N LYS A 166 11.77 -13.25 -6.37
CA LYS A 166 12.29 -11.92 -6.05
C LYS A 166 12.76 -11.82 -4.60
N LEU A 167 11.98 -12.35 -3.65
CA LEU A 167 12.29 -12.29 -2.23
C LEU A 167 13.43 -13.25 -1.85
N PHE A 168 13.39 -14.48 -2.33
CA PHE A 168 14.19 -15.60 -1.82
C PHE A 168 15.01 -16.34 -2.86
N GLY A 169 14.64 -16.28 -4.14
CA GLY A 169 15.28 -17.01 -5.23
C GLY A 169 16.75 -16.65 -5.39
N GLU A 170 17.52 -17.56 -5.90
CA GLU A 170 18.91 -17.31 -6.28
C GLU A 170 18.98 -16.32 -7.44
N GLU A 171 19.87 -15.34 -7.35
CA GLU A 171 20.12 -14.38 -8.43
C GLU A 171 21.40 -14.73 -9.17
N ASP A 172 21.40 -14.64 -10.50
CA ASP A 172 22.63 -14.58 -11.24
C ASP A 172 23.33 -13.23 -10.96
N LEU A 173 24.14 -13.24 -9.89
CA LEU A 173 24.87 -12.05 -9.43
C LEU A 173 25.71 -11.43 -10.55
N SER A 174 26.28 -12.28 -11.45
CA SER A 174 27.11 -11.79 -12.55
C SER A 174 26.28 -11.07 -13.61
N ALA A 175 25.10 -11.60 -13.96
CA ALA A 175 24.19 -10.94 -14.89
C ALA A 175 23.65 -9.64 -14.31
N LYS A 176 23.24 -9.65 -13.05
CA LYS A 176 22.71 -8.46 -12.35
C LYS A 176 23.79 -7.37 -12.21
N GLN A 177 25.01 -7.75 -11.88
CA GLN A 177 26.12 -6.81 -11.77
C GLN A 177 26.49 -6.17 -13.12
N ARG A 178 26.44 -6.95 -14.22
CA ARG A 178 26.59 -6.40 -15.58
C ARG A 178 25.49 -5.42 -15.91
N GLN A 179 24.24 -5.74 -15.59
CA GLN A 179 23.08 -4.84 -15.81
C GLN A 179 23.28 -3.52 -15.06
N ILE A 180 23.56 -3.55 -13.76
CA ILE A 180 23.83 -2.35 -12.95
C ILE A 180 24.96 -1.52 -13.57
N GLY A 181 26.05 -2.18 -14.00
CA GLY A 181 27.16 -1.51 -14.65
C GLY A 181 26.77 -0.81 -15.95
N ASN A 182 25.91 -1.42 -16.77
CA ASN A 182 25.38 -0.79 -17.98
C ASN A 182 24.50 0.42 -17.65
N ASP A 183 23.60 0.29 -16.68
CA ASP A 183 22.70 1.36 -16.26
C ASP A 183 23.48 2.55 -15.66
N GLN A 184 24.55 2.30 -14.90
CA GLN A 184 25.49 3.33 -14.45
C GLN A 184 26.16 4.08 -15.62
N GLN A 185 26.49 3.40 -16.73
CA GLN A 185 27.03 4.06 -17.93
C GLN A 185 25.97 4.96 -18.60
N ILE A 186 24.71 4.52 -18.60
CA ILE A 186 23.58 5.35 -19.08
C ILE A 186 23.46 6.61 -18.22
N VAL A 187 23.45 6.50 -16.89
CA VAL A 187 23.41 7.64 -15.97
C VAL A 187 24.55 8.61 -16.24
N LYS A 188 25.77 8.12 -16.41
CA LYS A 188 26.93 8.96 -16.77
C LYS A 188 26.76 9.67 -18.11
N SER A 189 26.11 9.02 -19.08
CA SER A 189 25.77 9.64 -20.37
C SER A 189 24.77 10.77 -20.19
N LEU A 190 23.72 10.54 -19.42
CA LEU A 190 22.67 11.54 -19.14
C LEU A 190 23.26 12.80 -18.48
N TYR A 191 24.19 12.67 -17.52
CA TYR A 191 24.91 13.81 -16.94
C TYR A 191 25.71 14.62 -17.99
N ARG A 192 26.36 13.94 -18.93
CA ARG A 192 27.11 14.59 -20.01
C ARG A 192 26.16 15.37 -20.94
N ASP A 193 25.03 14.77 -21.31
CA ASP A 193 24.04 15.40 -22.17
C ASP A 193 23.40 16.61 -21.50
N MET A 194 23.08 16.51 -20.21
CA MET A 194 22.60 17.64 -19.40
C MET A 194 23.62 18.79 -19.36
N ALA A 195 24.91 18.47 -19.17
CA ALA A 195 25.96 19.48 -19.17
C ALA A 195 26.08 20.19 -20.52
N GLN A 196 25.87 19.49 -21.65
CA GLN A 196 25.84 20.07 -22.99
C GLN A 196 24.61 20.96 -23.19
N LEU A 197 23.43 20.54 -22.74
CA LEU A 197 22.21 21.35 -22.77
C LEU A 197 22.38 22.66 -22.03
N LYS A 198 22.98 22.61 -20.84
CA LYS A 198 23.31 23.82 -20.05
C LYS A 198 24.24 24.77 -20.82
N LYS A 199 25.29 24.25 -21.46
CA LYS A 199 26.23 25.06 -22.26
C LYS A 199 25.58 25.73 -23.47
N ARG A 200 24.54 25.12 -24.04
CA ARG A 200 23.77 25.65 -25.17
C ARG A 200 22.67 26.63 -24.80
N GLY A 201 22.56 27.02 -23.51
CA GLY A 201 21.54 27.95 -23.04
C GLY A 201 20.14 27.33 -22.92
N GLY A 202 20.09 26.02 -22.63
CA GLY A 202 18.84 25.35 -22.38
C GLY A 202 18.07 25.92 -21.18
N ASP A 203 16.75 25.68 -21.19
CA ASP A 203 15.83 26.07 -20.14
C ASP A 203 16.29 25.53 -18.77
N GLN A 204 16.55 26.43 -17.84
CA GLN A 204 17.11 26.08 -16.52
C GLN A 204 16.16 25.19 -15.69
N GLU A 205 14.85 25.44 -15.76
CA GLU A 205 13.85 24.64 -15.02
C GLU A 205 13.85 23.20 -15.52
N LYS A 206 13.91 22.99 -16.83
CA LYS A 206 14.03 21.66 -17.43
C LYS A 206 15.33 20.97 -17.05
N ILE A 207 16.44 21.70 -17.06
CA ILE A 207 17.75 21.15 -16.69
C ILE A 207 17.75 20.70 -15.23
N ASP A 208 17.15 21.48 -14.33
CA ASP A 208 17.05 21.14 -12.91
C ASP A 208 16.12 19.92 -12.71
N SER A 209 15.03 19.83 -13.46
CA SER A 209 14.17 18.65 -13.47
C SER A 209 14.93 17.39 -13.95
N TYR A 210 15.70 17.48 -15.03
CA TYR A 210 16.53 16.38 -15.51
C TYR A 210 17.59 15.97 -14.47
N ARG A 211 18.21 16.93 -13.81
CA ARG A 211 19.20 16.66 -12.76
C ARG A 211 18.61 15.86 -11.62
N THR A 212 17.42 16.22 -11.18
CA THR A 212 16.69 15.49 -10.12
C THR A 212 16.43 14.05 -10.52
N VAL A 213 15.91 13.81 -11.74
CA VAL A 213 15.66 12.45 -12.25
C VAL A 213 16.92 11.61 -12.32
N ILE A 214 18.01 12.19 -12.82
CA ILE A 214 19.30 11.47 -12.95
C ILE A 214 19.86 11.11 -11.56
N ALA A 215 19.73 12.02 -10.58
CA ALA A 215 20.16 11.76 -9.21
C ALA A 215 19.31 10.66 -8.53
N GLU A 216 18.01 10.60 -8.80
CA GLU A 216 17.13 9.53 -8.32
C GLU A 216 17.53 8.17 -8.90
N LEU A 217 17.79 8.10 -10.21
CA LEU A 217 18.28 6.88 -10.85
C LEU A 217 19.64 6.42 -10.30
N GLU A 218 20.55 7.36 -10.06
CA GLU A 218 21.86 7.07 -9.47
C GLU A 218 21.71 6.49 -8.04
N ALA A 219 20.84 7.08 -7.23
CA ALA A 219 20.54 6.60 -5.88
C ALA A 219 19.91 5.20 -5.89
N GLN A 220 19.00 4.94 -6.82
CA GLN A 220 18.41 3.63 -7.00
C GLN A 220 19.45 2.57 -7.39
N LEU A 221 20.32 2.87 -8.33
CA LEU A 221 21.39 1.95 -8.74
C LEU A 221 22.40 1.68 -7.61
N ALA A 222 22.72 2.69 -6.82
CA ALA A 222 23.59 2.52 -5.65
C ALA A 222 22.94 1.62 -4.59
N HIS A 223 21.64 1.77 -4.36
CA HIS A 223 20.84 0.92 -3.49
C HIS A 223 20.82 -0.53 -3.99
N GLU A 224 20.53 -0.74 -5.28
CA GLU A 224 20.55 -2.08 -5.88
C GLU A 224 21.94 -2.74 -5.77
N GLU A 225 23.02 -2.01 -6.04
CA GLU A 225 24.39 -2.50 -5.92
C GLU A 225 24.76 -2.88 -4.48
N PHE A 226 24.32 -2.09 -3.49
CA PHE A 226 24.52 -2.40 -2.07
C PHE A 226 23.86 -3.72 -1.69
N TRP A 227 22.57 -3.87 -2.03
CA TRP A 227 21.78 -5.06 -1.68
C TRP A 227 22.13 -6.29 -2.50
N LEU A 228 22.73 -6.13 -3.68
CA LEU A 228 23.24 -7.27 -4.47
C LEU A 228 24.30 -8.07 -3.71
N LYS A 229 25.08 -7.39 -2.86
CA LYS A 229 26.14 -8.02 -2.05
C LYS A 229 25.61 -8.61 -0.74
N ALA A 230 24.40 -8.25 -0.33
CA ALA A 230 23.77 -8.77 0.87
C ALA A 230 23.12 -10.12 0.59
N GLN A 231 23.33 -11.09 1.49
CA GLN A 231 22.67 -12.39 1.38
C GLN A 231 21.15 -12.25 1.51
N LYS A 232 20.40 -12.92 0.64
CA LYS A 232 18.96 -13.04 0.78
C LYS A 232 18.61 -13.87 2.02
N PRO A 233 17.47 -13.58 2.68
CA PRO A 233 17.02 -14.36 3.82
C PRO A 233 16.71 -15.80 3.41
N LYS A 234 16.85 -16.75 4.35
CA LYS A 234 16.47 -18.14 4.11
C LYS A 234 14.96 -18.28 4.05
N VAL A 235 14.51 -19.15 3.15
CA VAL A 235 13.10 -19.48 2.99
C VAL A 235 12.61 -20.26 4.22
N PRO A 236 11.48 -19.91 4.81
CA PRO A 236 10.75 -20.79 5.71
C PRO A 236 10.12 -21.96 4.93
N ASP A 237 10.09 -23.15 5.50
CA ASP A 237 9.69 -24.42 4.85
C ASP A 237 8.18 -24.53 4.45
N SER A 238 7.43 -23.44 4.36
CA SER A 238 5.96 -23.44 4.40
C SER A 238 5.21 -23.08 3.11
N LEU A 239 5.88 -22.87 1.97
CA LEU A 239 5.17 -22.55 0.73
C LEU A 239 4.98 -23.80 -0.14
N SER A 240 3.72 -24.19 -0.37
CA SER A 240 3.34 -25.30 -1.25
C SER A 240 3.30 -24.87 -2.71
N ASP A 241 3.82 -25.73 -3.59
CA ASP A 241 4.05 -25.48 -5.02
C ASP A 241 2.85 -25.88 -5.91
N ASP A 242 1.71 -26.28 -5.33
CA ASP A 242 0.54 -26.80 -6.07
C ASP A 242 -0.55 -25.76 -6.22
N GLN A 243 -0.73 -25.17 -7.45
CA GLN A 243 -1.85 -24.28 -7.58
C GLN A 243 -2.53 -24.19 -8.95
N GLU A 244 -3.70 -24.82 -9.02
CA GLU A 244 -4.80 -24.36 -9.84
C GLU A 244 -5.26 -22.97 -9.36
N PHE A 245 -5.51 -22.01 -10.27
CA PHE A 245 -5.90 -20.65 -9.90
C PHE A 245 -7.24 -20.62 -9.14
N VAL A 246 -7.19 -20.43 -7.85
CA VAL A 246 -8.35 -20.23 -6.97
C VAL A 246 -8.18 -18.89 -6.25
N PHE A 247 -9.19 -18.00 -6.33
CA PHE A 247 -9.16 -16.67 -5.72
C PHE A 247 -8.70 -16.70 -4.26
N SER A 248 -9.35 -17.50 -3.43
CA SER A 248 -9.05 -17.64 -1.99
C SER A 248 -7.61 -18.07 -1.74
N THR A 249 -7.09 -18.99 -2.54
CA THR A 249 -5.70 -19.46 -2.44
C THR A 249 -4.74 -18.33 -2.77
N LYS A 250 -5.02 -17.58 -3.85
CA LYS A 250 -4.16 -16.46 -4.26
C LYS A 250 -4.11 -15.36 -3.23
N VAL A 251 -5.26 -14.99 -2.64
CA VAL A 251 -5.31 -14.04 -1.51
C VAL A 251 -4.46 -14.54 -0.35
N SER A 252 -4.60 -15.81 0.03
CA SER A 252 -3.81 -16.43 1.10
C SER A 252 -2.32 -16.40 0.82
N ASN A 253 -1.90 -16.75 -0.41
CA ASN A 253 -0.50 -16.75 -0.82
C ASN A 253 0.12 -15.36 -0.80
N LEU A 254 -0.58 -14.34 -1.31
CA LEU A 254 -0.08 -12.97 -1.27
C LEU A 254 0.10 -12.44 0.16
N PHE A 255 -0.82 -12.79 1.08
CA PHE A 255 -0.69 -12.44 2.49
C PHE A 255 0.47 -13.18 3.17
N GLU A 256 0.69 -14.46 2.83
CA GLU A 256 1.84 -15.21 3.31
C GLU A 256 3.16 -14.59 2.83
N LEU A 257 3.25 -14.25 1.53
CA LEU A 257 4.42 -13.58 0.96
C LEU A 257 4.66 -12.21 1.61
N ALA A 258 3.61 -11.44 1.90
CA ALA A 258 3.71 -10.17 2.60
C ALA A 258 4.23 -10.37 4.03
N LYS A 259 3.71 -11.35 4.78
CA LYS A 259 4.20 -11.72 6.12
C LYS A 259 5.66 -12.10 6.10
N LEU A 260 6.07 -12.96 5.17
CA LEU A 260 7.46 -13.41 5.02
C LEU A 260 8.39 -12.24 4.68
N ALA A 261 7.95 -11.32 3.81
CA ALA A 261 8.72 -10.12 3.47
C ALA A 261 8.93 -9.21 4.69
N PHE A 262 7.95 -9.10 5.59
CA PHE A 262 8.06 -8.38 6.85
C PHE A 262 8.93 -9.10 7.89
N GLN A 263 8.75 -10.39 8.08
CA GLN A 263 9.56 -11.20 9.00
C GLN A 263 11.05 -11.17 8.67
N THR A 264 11.37 -11.06 7.40
CA THR A 264 12.75 -11.01 6.91
C THR A 264 13.30 -9.59 6.74
N ASP A 265 12.51 -8.57 7.10
CA ASP A 265 12.80 -7.15 6.86
C ASP A 265 13.24 -6.86 5.41
N SER A 266 12.74 -7.64 4.45
CA SER A 266 13.02 -7.47 3.03
C SER A 266 12.42 -6.17 2.48
N THR A 267 11.29 -5.74 3.05
CA THR A 267 10.64 -4.44 2.86
C THR A 267 9.90 -4.04 4.11
N ARG A 268 9.56 -2.75 4.22
CA ARG A 268 8.72 -2.20 5.30
C ARG A 268 7.42 -1.58 4.81
N VAL A 269 7.22 -1.52 3.48
CA VAL A 269 6.01 -0.96 2.87
C VAL A 269 5.50 -1.91 1.81
N ILE A 270 4.24 -2.34 1.96
CA ILE A 270 3.58 -3.24 0.99
C ILE A 270 2.21 -2.68 0.62
N THR A 271 1.82 -2.81 -0.66
CA THR A 271 0.43 -2.67 -1.11
C THR A 271 -0.08 -4.00 -1.64
N VAL A 272 -1.34 -4.31 -1.38
CA VAL A 272 -2.03 -5.49 -1.93
C VAL A 272 -3.36 -5.05 -2.50
N SER A 273 -3.58 -5.27 -3.80
CA SER A 273 -4.87 -5.04 -4.45
C SER A 273 -5.61 -6.36 -4.63
N LEU A 274 -6.78 -6.46 -4.00
CA LEU A 274 -7.68 -7.61 -4.14
C LEU A 274 -8.63 -7.37 -5.33
N ASP A 275 -8.05 -7.04 -6.48
CA ASP A 275 -8.77 -6.70 -7.70
C ASP A 275 -9.09 -7.95 -8.53
N TRP A 276 -10.30 -8.49 -8.37
CA TRP A 276 -10.83 -9.61 -9.16
C TRP A 276 -12.19 -9.26 -9.78
N ILE A 277 -12.30 -8.08 -10.37
CA ILE A 277 -13.57 -7.52 -10.87
C ILE A 277 -14.18 -8.42 -11.94
N TYR A 278 -13.39 -8.95 -12.87
CA TYR A 278 -13.86 -9.67 -14.05
C TYR A 278 -13.84 -11.20 -13.91
N GLY A 279 -13.36 -11.71 -12.77
CA GLY A 279 -13.28 -13.15 -12.53
C GLY A 279 -14.46 -13.72 -11.77
N ALA A 280 -14.72 -15.01 -12.00
CA ALA A 280 -15.62 -15.76 -11.14
C ALA A 280 -14.90 -16.14 -9.84
N ILE A 281 -15.61 -15.99 -8.72
CA ILE A 281 -15.17 -16.49 -7.42
C ILE A 281 -16.02 -17.68 -7.03
N SER A 282 -15.39 -18.73 -6.56
CA SER A 282 -16.04 -19.90 -5.98
C SER A 282 -15.62 -20.04 -4.53
N VAL A 283 -16.57 -19.87 -3.63
CA VAL A 283 -16.41 -20.09 -2.19
C VAL A 283 -17.49 -21.01 -1.69
N PRO A 284 -17.38 -21.68 -0.54
CA PRO A 284 -18.39 -22.56 -0.02
C PRO A 284 -19.77 -21.91 0.03
N GLY A 285 -20.69 -22.41 -0.79
CA GLY A 285 -22.09 -21.96 -0.89
C GLY A 285 -22.32 -20.71 -1.74
N ALA A 286 -21.32 -20.21 -2.48
CA ALA A 286 -21.51 -19.17 -3.50
C ALA A 286 -20.53 -19.33 -4.65
N THR A 287 -21.04 -19.27 -5.88
CA THR A 287 -20.25 -19.18 -7.10
C THR A 287 -20.82 -18.05 -7.95
N GLY A 288 -19.97 -17.27 -8.60
CA GLY A 288 -20.38 -16.21 -9.51
C GLY A 288 -19.29 -15.15 -9.72
N GLY A 289 -19.55 -14.23 -10.63
CA GLY A 289 -18.69 -13.06 -10.80
C GLY A 289 -18.87 -12.13 -9.60
N TRP A 290 -17.81 -11.81 -8.90
CA TRP A 290 -17.88 -10.90 -7.75
C TRP A 290 -18.47 -9.55 -8.15
N HIS A 291 -18.01 -8.97 -9.27
CA HIS A 291 -18.55 -7.75 -9.85
C HIS A 291 -20.08 -7.84 -10.11
N THR A 292 -20.54 -8.93 -10.74
CA THR A 292 -21.99 -9.11 -10.99
C THR A 292 -22.79 -9.20 -9.69
N LEU A 293 -22.24 -9.82 -8.65
CA LEU A 293 -22.87 -9.94 -7.35
C LEU A 293 -22.83 -8.62 -6.56
N SER A 294 -21.82 -7.78 -6.76
CA SER A 294 -21.76 -6.46 -6.12
C SER A 294 -22.89 -5.53 -6.60
N HIS A 295 -23.35 -5.68 -7.85
CA HIS A 295 -24.56 -5.02 -8.38
C HIS A 295 -25.85 -5.73 -7.93
N HIS A 296 -26.00 -5.94 -6.65
CA HIS A 296 -27.07 -6.75 -6.06
C HIS A 296 -28.49 -6.18 -6.21
N GLY A 297 -28.62 -4.86 -6.43
CA GLY A 297 -29.94 -4.20 -6.56
C GLY A 297 -30.91 -4.49 -5.41
N GLY A 298 -30.42 -4.74 -4.19
CA GLY A 298 -31.21 -5.09 -3.02
C GLY A 298 -31.77 -6.50 -3.00
N LYS A 299 -31.47 -7.38 -3.98
CA LYS A 299 -32.03 -8.72 -4.09
C LYS A 299 -31.44 -9.66 -3.04
N ALA A 300 -32.24 -10.17 -2.10
CA ALA A 300 -31.79 -10.98 -0.98
C ALA A 300 -30.96 -12.21 -1.37
N GLY A 301 -31.30 -12.92 -2.46
CA GLY A 301 -30.55 -14.08 -2.94
C GLY A 301 -29.16 -13.70 -3.50
N VAL A 302 -29.01 -12.52 -4.10
CA VAL A 302 -27.72 -12.01 -4.59
C VAL A 302 -26.87 -11.56 -3.41
N LEU A 303 -27.45 -10.80 -2.47
CA LEU A 303 -26.79 -10.38 -1.24
C LEU A 303 -26.30 -11.56 -0.40
N ALA A 304 -27.05 -12.67 -0.36
CA ALA A 304 -26.62 -13.86 0.35
C ALA A 304 -25.36 -14.49 -0.26
N LYS A 305 -25.20 -14.47 -1.60
CA LYS A 305 -24.00 -14.96 -2.28
C LYS A 305 -22.84 -13.98 -2.11
N LEU A 306 -23.07 -12.67 -2.30
CA LEU A 306 -22.08 -11.63 -2.08
C LEU A 306 -21.51 -11.72 -0.66
N SER A 307 -22.36 -11.82 0.35
CA SER A 307 -21.93 -11.94 1.75
C SER A 307 -21.03 -13.14 2.00
N ARG A 308 -21.16 -14.24 1.27
CA ARG A 308 -20.25 -15.39 1.42
C ARG A 308 -18.87 -15.12 0.89
N ILE A 309 -18.76 -14.39 -0.24
CA ILE A 309 -17.50 -13.97 -0.80
C ILE A 309 -16.80 -12.99 0.14
N GLU A 310 -17.54 -11.99 0.64
CA GLU A 310 -16.97 -10.98 1.54
C GLU A 310 -16.56 -11.58 2.91
N ILE A 311 -17.31 -12.54 3.43
CA ILE A 311 -16.93 -13.32 4.62
C ILE A 311 -15.64 -14.13 4.36
N ASP A 312 -15.48 -14.70 3.17
CA ASP A 312 -14.26 -15.42 2.81
C ASP A 312 -13.04 -14.50 2.80
N ILE A 313 -13.18 -13.32 2.21
CA ILE A 313 -12.13 -12.27 2.25
C ILE A 313 -11.80 -11.91 3.70
N VAL A 314 -12.80 -11.67 4.53
CA VAL A 314 -12.59 -11.34 5.96
C VAL A 314 -11.90 -12.48 6.71
N LYS A 315 -12.16 -13.74 6.38
CA LYS A 315 -11.44 -14.89 6.96
C LYS A 315 -9.96 -14.89 6.60
N HIS A 316 -9.61 -14.58 5.35
CA HIS A 316 -8.20 -14.44 4.95
C HIS A 316 -7.52 -13.26 5.66
N LEU A 317 -8.20 -12.12 5.80
CA LEU A 317 -7.74 -10.99 6.58
C LEU A 317 -7.54 -11.37 8.06
N ASN A 318 -8.50 -12.10 8.64
CA ASN A 318 -8.38 -12.59 10.03
C ASN A 318 -7.17 -13.51 10.21
N LYS A 319 -6.97 -14.47 9.29
CA LYS A 319 -5.81 -15.35 9.32
C LYS A 319 -4.52 -14.52 9.26
N PHE A 320 -4.41 -13.61 8.30
CA PHE A 320 -3.23 -12.75 8.14
C PHE A 320 -2.93 -11.92 9.40
N LEU A 321 -3.91 -11.22 9.94
CA LEU A 321 -3.76 -10.42 11.15
C LEU A 321 -3.37 -11.27 12.36
N SER A 322 -4.00 -12.45 12.52
CA SER A 322 -3.69 -13.39 13.60
C SER A 322 -2.27 -13.96 13.48
N GLU A 323 -1.82 -14.23 12.27
CA GLU A 323 -0.45 -14.71 12.02
C GLU A 323 0.59 -13.63 12.29
N LEU A 324 0.33 -12.37 11.93
CA LEU A 324 1.20 -11.26 12.33
C LEU A 324 1.25 -11.09 13.84
N ASP A 325 0.11 -11.25 14.52
CA ASP A 325 0.02 -11.16 15.98
C ASP A 325 0.66 -12.35 16.70
N GLY A 326 0.74 -13.51 16.04
CA GLY A 326 1.41 -14.70 16.55
C GLY A 326 2.95 -14.65 16.49
N VAL A 327 3.53 -13.79 15.66
CA VAL A 327 4.98 -13.67 15.51
C VAL A 327 5.53 -12.72 16.56
N GLN A 328 6.39 -13.25 17.46
CA GLN A 328 7.05 -12.44 18.47
C GLN A 328 8.21 -11.65 17.87
N GLU A 329 8.27 -10.38 18.18
CA GLU A 329 9.33 -9.46 17.82
C GLU A 329 9.67 -8.59 19.05
N ASN A 330 10.87 -8.03 19.13
CA ASN A 330 11.36 -7.30 20.29
C ASN A 330 10.34 -6.31 20.88
N GLY A 331 9.81 -6.63 22.06
CA GLY A 331 8.89 -5.79 22.82
C GLY A 331 7.41 -5.88 22.43
N GLY A 332 7.04 -6.82 21.55
CA GLY A 332 5.65 -7.03 21.13
C GLY A 332 5.51 -8.12 20.09
N THR A 333 4.53 -7.98 19.21
CA THR A 333 4.31 -8.87 18.07
C THR A 333 4.65 -8.17 16.76
N LEU A 334 4.78 -8.92 15.67
CA LEU A 334 4.96 -8.33 14.34
C LEU A 334 3.78 -7.41 13.99
N LEU A 335 2.55 -7.71 14.46
CA LEU A 335 1.39 -6.85 14.29
C LEU A 335 1.52 -5.54 15.07
N ASP A 336 2.09 -5.56 16.28
CA ASP A 336 2.31 -4.34 17.07
C ASP A 336 3.27 -3.37 16.37
N HIS A 337 4.14 -3.88 15.51
CA HIS A 337 5.10 -3.09 14.72
C HIS A 337 4.69 -2.91 13.24
N THR A 338 3.51 -3.40 12.87
CA THR A 338 2.97 -3.31 11.51
C THR A 338 1.61 -2.62 11.51
N THR A 339 1.51 -1.47 10.88
CA THR A 339 0.20 -0.84 10.62
C THR A 339 -0.42 -1.48 9.39
N VAL A 340 -1.58 -2.08 9.55
CA VAL A 340 -2.37 -2.69 8.47
C VAL A 340 -3.57 -1.82 8.17
N VAL A 341 -3.62 -1.24 6.99
CA VAL A 341 -4.77 -0.45 6.49
C VAL A 341 -5.53 -1.30 5.48
N ILE A 342 -6.79 -1.56 5.77
CA ILE A 342 -7.71 -2.32 4.91
C ILE A 342 -8.84 -1.38 4.53
N GLY A 343 -9.07 -1.19 3.23
CA GLY A 343 -10.09 -0.26 2.78
C GLY A 343 -10.55 -0.50 1.34
N SER A 344 -11.38 0.40 0.87
CA SER A 344 -11.88 0.44 -0.51
C SER A 344 -12.21 1.86 -0.90
N ASN A 345 -12.30 2.11 -2.20
CA ASN A 345 -12.85 3.35 -2.75
C ASN A 345 -14.36 3.25 -3.05
N PHE A 346 -14.99 2.13 -2.74
CA PHE A 346 -16.45 2.00 -2.78
C PHE A 346 -17.01 1.83 -1.37
N GLY A 347 -17.93 2.72 -0.98
CA GLY A 347 -18.83 2.52 0.14
C GLY A 347 -19.99 1.63 -0.27
N ASP A 348 -20.52 1.84 -1.49
CA ASP A 348 -21.53 0.96 -2.11
C ASP A 348 -21.17 0.67 -3.56
N ALA A 349 -20.64 -0.52 -3.81
CA ALA A 349 -20.30 -0.97 -5.17
C ALA A 349 -21.52 -1.20 -6.06
N SER A 350 -22.73 -1.39 -5.50
CA SER A 350 -23.96 -1.56 -6.29
C SER A 350 -24.36 -0.28 -7.02
N ASN A 351 -24.11 0.85 -6.39
CA ASN A 351 -24.39 2.19 -6.92
C ASN A 351 -23.14 2.97 -7.28
N HIS A 352 -21.97 2.36 -7.15
CA HIS A 352 -20.67 2.98 -7.40
C HIS A 352 -20.41 4.25 -6.57
N THR A 353 -20.93 4.30 -5.34
CA THR A 353 -20.70 5.48 -4.48
C THR A 353 -19.37 5.38 -3.75
N CYS A 354 -18.69 6.52 -3.65
CA CYS A 354 -17.38 6.64 -3.01
C CYS A 354 -17.48 7.37 -1.65
N ASN A 355 -18.63 7.28 -0.99
CA ASN A 355 -18.89 7.84 0.33
C ASN A 355 -18.92 6.72 1.38
N ASN A 356 -18.69 7.07 2.64
CA ASN A 356 -18.70 6.12 3.75
C ASN A 356 -17.78 4.91 3.51
N LEU A 357 -16.53 5.19 3.12
CA LEU A 357 -15.56 4.20 2.70
C LEU A 357 -15.23 3.23 3.84
N PRO A 358 -15.36 1.91 3.64
CA PRO A 358 -15.02 0.93 4.66
C PRO A 358 -13.52 0.96 4.90
N THR A 359 -13.10 1.36 6.09
CA THR A 359 -11.68 1.50 6.41
C THR A 359 -11.37 0.93 7.79
N ILE A 360 -10.40 0.04 7.85
CA ILE A 360 -9.86 -0.55 9.08
C ILE A 360 -8.40 -0.15 9.20
N VAL A 361 -7.97 0.25 10.39
CA VAL A 361 -6.56 0.31 10.78
C VAL A 361 -6.35 -0.71 11.89
N ALA A 362 -5.39 -1.63 11.70
CA ALA A 362 -5.06 -2.64 12.69
C ALA A 362 -3.56 -2.61 13.02
N GLY A 363 -3.18 -3.00 14.22
CA GLY A 363 -1.79 -3.09 14.69
C GLY A 363 -1.11 -1.74 14.88
N GLY A 364 0.19 -1.66 14.58
CA GLY A 364 0.98 -0.43 14.65
C GLY A 364 1.27 0.07 16.06
N GLY A 365 0.89 -0.69 17.11
CA GLY A 365 1.07 -0.29 18.51
C GLY A 365 0.18 0.88 18.94
N TYR A 366 -0.89 1.17 18.22
CA TYR A 366 -1.81 2.26 18.53
C TYR A 366 -2.82 1.88 19.61
N ARG A 367 -3.34 2.90 20.29
CA ARG A 367 -4.52 2.75 21.14
C ARG A 367 -5.77 2.70 20.26
N HIS A 368 -6.23 1.52 19.96
CA HIS A 368 -7.39 1.29 19.11
C HIS A 368 -8.71 1.58 19.81
N GLN A 369 -9.70 2.00 19.03
CA GLN A 369 -11.01 2.46 19.54
C GLN A 369 -12.18 1.56 19.11
N GLY A 370 -11.91 0.42 18.47
CA GLY A 370 -12.94 -0.43 17.90
C GLY A 370 -13.65 0.26 16.72
N HIS A 371 -14.95 0.58 16.86
CA HIS A 371 -15.70 1.27 15.82
C HIS A 371 -15.83 2.77 16.13
N THR A 372 -15.28 3.60 15.26
CA THR A 372 -15.29 5.06 15.35
C THR A 372 -16.16 5.65 14.24
N VAL A 373 -17.26 6.31 14.64
CA VAL A 373 -18.13 7.06 13.73
C VAL A 373 -17.71 8.52 13.77
N LEU A 374 -17.18 9.02 12.67
CA LEU A 374 -16.76 10.41 12.53
C LEU A 374 -17.96 11.35 12.47
N LYS A 375 -17.79 12.61 12.90
CA LYS A 375 -18.88 13.59 13.06
C LYS A 375 -19.47 14.09 11.75
N GLY A 376 -19.07 13.60 10.64
CA GLY A 376 -19.54 13.97 9.30
C GLY A 376 -18.68 13.32 8.25
N ALA A 377 -18.93 13.64 7.00
CA ALA A 377 -18.04 13.24 5.94
C ALA A 377 -16.65 13.79 6.19
N THR A 378 -15.66 12.90 6.38
CA THR A 378 -14.29 13.24 6.71
C THR A 378 -13.37 12.75 5.59
N PRO A 379 -12.47 13.58 5.04
CA PRO A 379 -11.54 13.14 4.01
C PRO A 379 -10.68 11.95 4.48
N LEU A 380 -10.63 10.87 3.68
CA LEU A 380 -9.77 9.72 3.99
C LEU A 380 -8.29 10.14 4.08
N CYS A 381 -7.90 11.17 3.35
CA CYS A 381 -6.56 11.73 3.41
C CYS A 381 -6.20 12.37 4.76
N ASN A 382 -7.18 12.71 5.62
CA ASN A 382 -6.91 13.11 7.01
C ASN A 382 -6.32 11.95 7.81
N LEU A 383 -6.87 10.74 7.64
CA LEU A 383 -6.29 9.52 8.22
C LEU A 383 -4.89 9.24 7.64
N TYR A 384 -4.70 9.43 6.34
CA TYR A 384 -3.39 9.24 5.69
C TYR A 384 -2.34 10.21 6.21
N LEU A 385 -2.71 11.47 6.47
CA LEU A 385 -1.82 12.45 7.09
C LEU A 385 -1.42 12.01 8.50
N GLU A 386 -2.38 11.51 9.31
CA GLU A 386 -2.08 10.95 10.62
C GLU A 386 -1.10 9.77 10.53
N LEU A 387 -1.31 8.85 9.58
CA LEU A 387 -0.43 7.71 9.38
C LEU A 387 0.99 8.14 8.97
N LEU A 388 1.14 9.17 8.13
CA LEU A 388 2.45 9.75 7.81
C LEU A 388 3.16 10.25 9.06
N HIS A 389 2.49 11.05 9.89
CA HIS A 389 3.07 11.56 11.14
C HIS A 389 3.45 10.43 12.10
N ARG A 390 2.63 9.36 12.22
CA ARG A 390 2.93 8.18 13.07
C ARG A 390 4.16 7.41 12.59
N HIS A 391 4.50 7.53 11.31
CA HIS A 391 5.70 6.92 10.73
C HIS A 391 6.89 7.88 10.59
N GLY A 392 6.82 9.06 11.22
CA GLY A 392 7.93 10.00 11.29
C GLY A 392 8.05 10.93 10.07
N VAL A 393 7.05 10.95 9.18
CA VAL A 393 7.01 11.86 8.04
C VAL A 393 6.35 13.17 8.48
N ASP A 394 7.12 14.25 8.56
CA ASP A 394 6.63 15.59 8.88
C ASP A 394 6.00 16.23 7.62
N ALA A 395 4.76 15.86 7.34
CA ALA A 395 4.00 16.35 6.20
C ALA A 395 2.99 17.43 6.66
N ALA A 396 2.99 18.59 6.01
CA ALA A 396 2.01 19.64 6.25
C ALA A 396 0.60 19.29 5.74
N GLY A 397 0.48 18.30 4.86
CA GLY A 397 -0.76 17.79 4.27
C GLY A 397 -0.48 16.65 3.32
N PHE A 398 -1.52 15.88 2.96
CA PHE A 398 -1.46 14.79 1.99
C PHE A 398 -2.77 14.72 1.20
N GLY A 399 -2.67 14.68 -0.14
CA GLY A 399 -3.84 14.58 -1.01
C GLY A 399 -4.90 15.65 -0.71
N SER A 400 -6.09 15.23 -0.36
CA SER A 400 -7.22 16.09 0.01
C SER A 400 -7.36 16.30 1.54
N SER A 401 -6.28 16.10 2.32
CA SER A 401 -6.36 16.29 3.78
C SER A 401 -6.61 17.75 4.14
N GLU A 402 -7.48 17.97 5.13
CA GLU A 402 -7.81 19.26 5.71
C GLU A 402 -7.20 19.43 7.10
N GLU A 403 -7.08 18.32 7.84
CA GLU A 403 -6.55 18.26 9.20
C GLU A 403 -5.95 16.89 9.52
N ASN A 404 -5.17 16.81 10.59
CA ASN A 404 -4.75 15.56 11.20
C ASN A 404 -5.85 15.06 12.15
N MET A 405 -6.24 13.79 12.06
CA MET A 405 -7.35 13.24 12.86
C MET A 405 -7.01 13.04 14.33
N GLU A 406 -5.74 12.75 14.64
CA GLU A 406 -5.22 12.48 16.01
C GLU A 406 -5.99 11.37 16.76
N LEU A 407 -6.50 10.38 16.05
CA LEU A 407 -7.32 9.28 16.59
C LEU A 407 -6.52 8.02 16.90
N LEU A 408 -5.37 7.84 16.26
CA LEU A 408 -4.46 6.72 16.46
C LEU A 408 -3.36 7.13 17.43
N THR A 409 -3.68 7.17 18.74
CA THR A 409 -2.70 7.52 19.79
C THR A 409 -1.99 6.26 20.30
N GLY A 410 -0.73 6.39 20.70
CA GLY A 410 0.05 5.28 21.24
C GLY A 410 1.34 5.77 21.87
#